data_631ef26c3601c7341293dbba0d000dc1
#
_entry.id   631ef26c3601c7341293dbba0d000dc1
#
_cell.length_a   1.000
_cell.length_b   1.000
_cell.length_c   1.000
_cell.angle_alpha   90.00
_cell.angle_beta   90.00
_cell.angle_gamma   90.00
#
_symmetry.space_group_name_H-M   'P 1'
#
loop_
_entity.id
_entity.type
_entity.pdbx_description
1 polymer ?
#
loop_
_entity_poly.entity_id
_entity_poly.type
_entity_poly.pdbx_seq_one_letter_code
_entity_poly.pdbx_strand_id
1 'polypeptide(L)'
;MLRAETDDVTLKPAEFYAENDITMLLGSGAKSVDTAAKTLTLADGSVLPYDELVIATGLVPKRIASFPDLAGIHVLRNVDESLALRKEAGTARRAVIVGAGFIGCEVAASLRALGVDVVLVEPQPTPLASVLGETIGELVTRLHRAEGVDVRCGVGVSEVSGEGRVQKVTLGDGTELDADLVLVGIGSHPATGWLDGSGIEVDNGVVCDEVGRTSAPHVWAIGDVASWRDTVGGQVRVEHWSNVADQARALVPSMLGQDVPATVSVPYFWSDQYDVKIQCLGEPEATDTVHV
;
A
#
# COMPACT_ATOMS: atom_id res chain seq x y z
N MET A 1 7.53 11.87 6.91
CA MET A 1 6.31 12.69 7.01
C MET A 1 5.67 12.65 8.40
N LEU A 2 5.31 11.50 8.96
CA LEU A 2 4.66 11.45 10.29
C LEU A 2 5.49 12.14 11.38
N ARG A 3 6.80 11.97 11.40
CA ARG A 3 7.73 12.62 12.34
C ARG A 3 8.14 14.04 11.95
N ALA A 4 7.50 14.63 10.94
CA ALA A 4 7.79 15.98 10.43
C ALA A 4 9.24 16.20 9.93
N GLU A 5 9.95 15.14 9.55
CA GLU A 5 11.31 15.23 9.01
C GLU A 5 11.32 15.76 7.57
N THR A 6 10.22 15.59 6.83
CA THR A 6 10.01 16.18 5.52
C THR A 6 8.53 16.43 5.28
N ASP A 7 8.21 17.50 4.57
CA ASP A 7 6.90 17.84 4.05
C ASP A 7 6.86 17.77 2.52
N ASP A 8 8.04 17.73 1.88
CA ASP A 8 8.16 17.60 0.43
C ASP A 8 8.29 16.12 0.04
N VAL A 9 7.34 15.66 -0.78
CA VAL A 9 7.31 14.31 -1.37
C VAL A 9 7.38 14.39 -2.90
N THR A 10 7.76 15.53 -3.44
CA THR A 10 7.88 15.78 -4.87
C THR A 10 9.01 14.91 -5.46
N LEU A 11 8.69 14.06 -6.42
CA LEU A 11 9.68 13.20 -7.08
C LEU A 11 10.63 13.99 -7.96
N LYS A 12 10.11 14.99 -8.68
CA LYS A 12 10.85 15.89 -9.57
C LYS A 12 10.26 17.29 -9.46
N PRO A 13 11.06 18.35 -9.61
CA PRO A 13 10.55 19.72 -9.66
C PRO A 13 9.68 19.94 -10.91
N ALA A 14 8.81 20.96 -10.88
CA ALA A 14 7.86 21.24 -11.96
C ALA A 14 8.56 21.48 -13.30
N GLU A 15 9.73 22.10 -13.27
CA GLU A 15 10.56 22.41 -14.44
C GLU A 15 10.96 21.13 -15.19
N PHE A 16 11.27 20.05 -14.45
CA PHE A 16 11.60 18.76 -15.06
C PHE A 16 10.49 18.25 -16.00
N TYR A 17 9.24 18.36 -15.56
CA TYR A 17 8.11 17.89 -16.38
C TYR A 17 7.94 18.76 -17.63
N ALA A 18 8.06 20.08 -17.50
CA ALA A 18 7.96 21.01 -18.62
C ALA A 18 9.10 20.84 -19.64
N GLU A 19 10.34 20.67 -19.18
CA GLU A 19 11.52 20.46 -20.02
C GLU A 19 11.51 19.13 -20.79
N ASN A 20 10.73 18.15 -20.31
CA ASN A 20 10.57 16.84 -20.93
C ASN A 20 9.23 16.64 -21.64
N ASP A 21 8.49 17.72 -21.93
CA ASP A 21 7.18 17.71 -22.60
C ASP A 21 6.14 16.80 -21.89
N ILE A 22 6.20 16.73 -20.56
CA ILE A 22 5.28 15.93 -19.75
C ILE A 22 4.16 16.83 -19.21
N THR A 23 2.94 16.62 -19.70
CA THR A 23 1.74 17.31 -19.18
C THR A 23 1.21 16.62 -17.92
N MET A 24 1.20 17.34 -16.80
CA MET A 24 0.67 16.87 -15.53
C MET A 24 -0.78 17.32 -15.34
N LEU A 25 -1.71 16.37 -15.21
CA LEU A 25 -3.13 16.64 -14.88
C LEU A 25 -3.39 16.25 -13.43
N LEU A 26 -2.96 17.11 -12.51
CA LEU A 26 -3.13 16.88 -11.07
C LEU A 26 -4.56 17.12 -10.62
N GLY A 27 -5.03 16.35 -9.63
CA GLY A 27 -6.41 16.43 -9.13
C GLY A 27 -7.47 15.86 -10.07
N SER A 28 -7.08 15.23 -11.16
CA SER A 28 -7.95 14.68 -12.21
C SER A 28 -7.85 13.16 -12.24
N GLY A 29 -8.62 12.49 -11.39
CA GLY A 29 -8.65 11.02 -11.36
C GLY A 29 -9.29 10.40 -12.61
N ALA A 30 -8.83 9.24 -13.04
CA ALA A 30 -9.47 8.43 -14.06
C ALA A 30 -10.81 7.90 -13.55
N LYS A 31 -11.86 7.99 -14.36
CA LYS A 31 -13.22 7.55 -14.06
C LYS A 31 -13.64 6.31 -14.86
N SER A 32 -13.27 6.26 -16.12
CA SER A 32 -13.54 5.11 -16.99
C SER A 32 -12.67 5.17 -18.25
N VAL A 33 -12.50 4.02 -18.91
CA VAL A 33 -11.79 3.91 -20.18
C VAL A 33 -12.67 3.19 -21.21
N ASP A 34 -12.68 3.73 -22.44
CA ASP A 34 -13.20 3.06 -23.61
C ASP A 34 -12.03 2.58 -24.46
N THR A 35 -11.77 1.28 -24.41
CA THR A 35 -10.62 0.67 -25.12
C THR A 35 -10.81 0.61 -26.62
N ALA A 36 -12.07 0.59 -27.12
CA ALA A 36 -12.39 0.58 -28.55
C ALA A 36 -12.22 1.99 -29.14
N ALA A 37 -12.69 3.01 -28.45
CA ALA A 37 -12.53 4.41 -28.86
C ALA A 37 -11.16 4.99 -28.51
N LYS A 38 -10.34 4.30 -27.71
CA LYS A 38 -9.07 4.77 -27.15
C LYS A 38 -9.23 6.12 -26.43
N THR A 39 -10.17 6.19 -25.50
CA THR A 39 -10.44 7.38 -24.71
C THR A 39 -10.50 7.10 -23.22
N LEU A 40 -9.95 8.02 -22.44
CA LEU A 40 -9.99 8.04 -21.00
C LEU A 40 -10.92 9.16 -20.54
N THR A 41 -11.96 8.83 -19.75
CA THR A 41 -12.80 9.84 -19.11
C THR A 41 -12.27 10.14 -17.71
N LEU A 42 -12.08 11.42 -17.40
CA LEU A 42 -11.64 11.88 -16.09
C LEU A 42 -12.81 12.16 -15.16
N ALA A 43 -12.53 12.37 -13.88
CA ALA A 43 -13.55 12.60 -12.84
C ALA A 43 -14.37 13.89 -13.06
N ASP A 44 -13.80 14.91 -13.72
CA ASP A 44 -14.48 16.14 -14.12
C ASP A 44 -15.34 16.00 -15.38
N GLY A 45 -15.34 14.83 -16.01
CA GLY A 45 -16.06 14.51 -17.23
C GLY A 45 -15.32 14.86 -18.52
N SER A 46 -14.11 15.39 -18.46
CA SER A 46 -13.27 15.60 -19.64
C SER A 46 -12.83 14.25 -20.22
N VAL A 47 -12.60 14.23 -21.54
CA VAL A 47 -12.23 13.02 -22.28
C VAL A 47 -10.88 13.24 -22.96
N LEU A 48 -9.95 12.34 -22.67
CA LEU A 48 -8.60 12.35 -23.26
C LEU A 48 -8.45 11.20 -24.25
N PRO A 49 -8.09 11.45 -25.52
CA PRO A 49 -7.67 10.39 -26.42
C PRO A 49 -6.26 9.92 -26.05
N TYR A 50 -5.94 8.65 -26.33
CA TYR A 50 -4.60 8.10 -26.16
C TYR A 50 -4.20 7.22 -27.33
N ASP A 51 -2.92 7.17 -27.64
CA ASP A 51 -2.32 6.17 -28.54
C ASP A 51 -1.97 4.92 -27.76
N GLU A 52 -1.31 5.10 -26.61
CA GLU A 52 -0.96 4.07 -25.62
C GLU A 52 -1.37 4.52 -24.22
N LEU A 53 -1.96 3.64 -23.44
CA LEU A 53 -2.39 3.89 -22.06
C LEU A 53 -1.59 3.01 -21.10
N VAL A 54 -0.98 3.59 -20.07
CA VAL A 54 -0.34 2.86 -18.98
C VAL A 54 -1.14 3.06 -17.69
N ILE A 55 -1.66 1.98 -17.15
CA ILE A 55 -2.39 1.95 -15.87
C ILE A 55 -1.38 1.80 -14.74
N ALA A 56 -1.29 2.80 -13.87
CA ALA A 56 -0.39 2.83 -12.71
C ALA A 56 -1.10 3.37 -11.46
N THR A 57 -2.38 3.04 -11.29
CA THR A 57 -3.27 3.60 -10.27
C THR A 57 -3.04 3.05 -8.86
N GLY A 58 -2.18 2.06 -8.72
CA GLY A 58 -1.76 1.53 -7.41
C GLY A 58 -2.89 0.85 -6.64
N LEU A 59 -2.97 1.12 -5.36
CA LEU A 59 -3.83 0.42 -4.39
C LEU A 59 -4.76 1.39 -3.65
N VAL A 60 -5.85 0.83 -3.12
CA VAL A 60 -6.76 1.48 -2.18
C VAL A 60 -6.69 0.74 -0.85
N PRO A 61 -6.51 1.43 0.29
CA PRO A 61 -6.51 0.80 1.61
C PRO A 61 -7.84 0.13 1.92
N LYS A 62 -7.79 -1.06 2.50
CA LYS A 62 -8.98 -1.72 3.03
C LYS A 62 -9.51 -0.98 4.24
N ARG A 63 -10.84 -0.87 4.32
CA ARG A 63 -11.56 -0.36 5.48
C ARG A 63 -12.38 -1.48 6.10
N ILE A 64 -12.65 -1.42 7.38
CA ILE A 64 -13.52 -2.35 8.07
C ILE A 64 -14.94 -1.77 8.00
N ALA A 65 -15.82 -2.41 7.23
CA ALA A 65 -17.17 -1.89 6.96
C ALA A 65 -18.05 -1.72 8.22
N SER A 66 -17.76 -2.48 9.29
CA SER A 66 -18.48 -2.37 10.57
C SER A 66 -17.98 -1.22 11.46
N PHE A 67 -16.87 -0.57 11.08
CA PHE A 67 -16.39 0.57 11.87
C PHE A 67 -17.25 1.81 11.57
N PRO A 68 -17.63 2.56 12.61
CA PRO A 68 -18.40 3.78 12.44
C PRO A 68 -17.56 4.89 11.77
N ASP A 69 -18.24 5.84 11.14
CA ASP A 69 -17.60 7.05 10.62
C ASP A 69 -17.36 8.03 11.78
N LEU A 70 -16.23 7.88 12.45
CA LEU A 70 -15.80 8.70 13.58
C LEU A 70 -14.48 9.41 13.26
N ALA A 71 -14.36 10.65 13.72
CA ALA A 71 -13.06 11.31 13.72
C ALA A 71 -12.03 10.48 14.50
N GLY A 72 -10.76 10.52 14.10
CA GLY A 72 -9.68 9.76 14.73
C GLY A 72 -9.50 8.35 14.19
N ILE A 73 -10.31 7.91 13.20
CA ILE A 73 -10.09 6.65 12.48
C ILE A 73 -9.43 6.96 11.14
N HIS A 74 -8.25 6.41 10.90
CA HIS A 74 -7.41 6.68 9.75
C HIS A 74 -7.05 5.41 8.97
N VAL A 75 -6.76 5.60 7.71
CA VAL A 75 -5.96 4.71 6.86
C VAL A 75 -4.73 5.49 6.40
N LEU A 76 -3.76 4.85 5.76
CA LEU A 76 -2.55 5.52 5.28
C LEU A 76 -2.16 4.99 3.89
N ARG A 77 -2.28 5.87 2.88
CA ARG A 77 -1.84 5.58 1.51
C ARG A 77 -1.24 6.80 0.81
N ASN A 78 -1.76 7.99 1.07
CA ASN A 78 -1.41 9.21 0.37
C ASN A 78 -0.94 10.32 1.31
N VAL A 79 -0.51 11.45 0.73
CA VAL A 79 0.02 12.60 1.47
C VAL A 79 -1.01 13.20 2.41
N ASP A 80 -2.26 13.38 1.95
CA ASP A 80 -3.32 13.99 2.74
C ASP A 80 -3.65 13.14 3.97
N GLU A 81 -3.73 11.82 3.81
CA GLU A 81 -3.92 10.89 4.92
C GLU A 81 -2.74 10.91 5.90
N SER A 82 -1.51 11.00 5.39
CA SER A 82 -0.32 11.13 6.23
C SER A 82 -0.31 12.44 7.03
N LEU A 83 -0.69 13.56 6.41
CA LEU A 83 -0.79 14.85 7.07
C LEU A 83 -1.92 14.88 8.11
N ALA A 84 -3.07 14.28 7.79
CA ALA A 84 -4.19 14.14 8.73
C ALA A 84 -3.78 13.29 9.95
N LEU A 85 -3.14 12.15 9.72
CA LEU A 85 -2.64 11.27 10.78
C LEU A 85 -1.59 11.99 11.65
N ARG A 86 -0.64 12.71 11.04
CA ARG A 86 0.36 13.51 11.75
C ARG A 86 -0.26 14.58 12.64
N LYS A 87 -1.27 15.29 12.13
CA LYS A 87 -2.00 16.32 12.90
C LYS A 87 -2.65 15.71 14.13
N GLU A 88 -3.29 14.56 13.98
CA GLU A 88 -3.93 13.87 15.09
C GLU A 88 -2.94 13.31 16.10
N ALA A 89 -1.84 12.72 15.61
CA ALA A 89 -0.76 12.20 16.46
C ALA A 89 -0.17 13.27 17.38
N GLY A 90 -0.17 14.55 16.97
CA GLY A 90 0.30 15.66 17.78
C GLY A 90 -0.53 15.94 19.05
N THR A 91 -1.73 15.39 19.15
CA THR A 91 -2.64 15.56 20.31
C THR A 91 -3.09 14.25 20.92
N ALA A 92 -2.95 13.13 20.21
CA ALA A 92 -3.31 11.80 20.69
C ALA A 92 -2.39 11.37 21.83
N ARG A 93 -2.97 10.72 22.82
CA ARG A 93 -2.22 10.07 23.91
C ARG A 93 -2.13 8.56 23.70
N ARG A 94 -3.17 7.96 23.13
CA ARG A 94 -3.32 6.52 22.95
C ARG A 94 -3.77 6.20 21.53
N ALA A 95 -3.01 5.39 20.85
CA ALA A 95 -3.32 4.91 19.51
C ALA A 95 -3.51 3.39 19.51
N VAL A 96 -4.53 2.93 18.81
CA VAL A 96 -4.70 1.52 18.47
C VAL A 96 -4.45 1.34 16.98
N ILE A 97 -3.49 0.50 16.63
CA ILE A 97 -3.17 0.14 15.26
C ILE A 97 -3.75 -1.24 14.98
N VAL A 98 -4.62 -1.33 13.99
CA VAL A 98 -5.30 -2.55 13.56
C VAL A 98 -4.59 -3.10 12.33
N GLY A 99 -3.89 -4.23 12.51
CA GLY A 99 -3.03 -4.86 11.52
C GLY A 99 -1.54 -4.57 11.77
N ALA A 100 -0.75 -5.63 11.90
CA ALA A 100 0.70 -5.57 12.12
C ALA A 100 1.48 -5.98 10.86
N GLY A 101 1.04 -5.54 9.69
CA GLY A 101 1.82 -5.50 8.46
C GLY A 101 2.87 -4.40 8.51
N PHE A 102 3.60 -4.17 7.39
CA PHE A 102 4.65 -3.14 7.33
C PHE A 102 4.15 -1.76 7.74
N ILE A 103 3.04 -1.29 7.15
CA ILE A 103 2.48 0.04 7.47
C ILE A 103 2.14 0.14 8.96
N GLY A 104 1.50 -0.88 9.53
CA GLY A 104 1.14 -0.89 10.96
C GLY A 104 2.36 -0.81 11.86
N CYS A 105 3.40 -1.59 11.59
CA CYS A 105 4.66 -1.59 12.34
C CYS A 105 5.42 -0.25 12.21
N GLU A 106 5.52 0.31 11.01
CA GLU A 106 6.19 1.59 10.77
C GLU A 106 5.47 2.77 11.44
N VAL A 107 4.12 2.75 11.40
CA VAL A 107 3.32 3.77 12.10
C VAL A 107 3.43 3.60 13.61
N ALA A 108 3.45 2.36 14.12
CA ALA A 108 3.69 2.10 15.55
C ALA A 108 5.03 2.71 16.00
N ALA A 109 6.11 2.45 15.26
CA ALA A 109 7.42 3.02 15.53
C ALA A 109 7.40 4.56 15.49
N SER A 110 6.74 5.14 14.49
CA SER A 110 6.64 6.59 14.34
C SER A 110 5.84 7.26 15.46
N LEU A 111 4.71 6.67 15.86
CA LEU A 111 3.88 7.20 16.95
C LEU A 111 4.57 7.08 18.32
N ARG A 112 5.29 5.98 18.56
CA ARG A 112 6.12 5.85 19.79
C ARG A 112 7.18 6.92 19.85
N ALA A 113 7.87 7.22 18.74
CA ALA A 113 8.85 8.30 18.68
C ALA A 113 8.25 9.69 18.98
N LEU A 114 6.94 9.87 18.73
CA LEU A 114 6.18 11.08 19.08
C LEU A 114 5.63 11.06 20.52
N GLY A 115 5.89 10.00 21.29
CA GLY A 115 5.46 9.87 22.68
C GLY A 115 4.01 9.39 22.86
N VAL A 116 3.38 8.87 21.81
CA VAL A 116 2.02 8.29 21.88
C VAL A 116 2.11 6.87 22.44
N ASP A 117 1.21 6.50 23.35
CA ASP A 117 1.07 5.11 23.79
C ASP A 117 0.39 4.29 22.69
N VAL A 118 1.02 3.19 22.27
CA VAL A 118 0.58 2.42 21.10
C VAL A 118 0.23 0.99 21.50
N VAL A 119 -0.96 0.56 21.09
CA VAL A 119 -1.36 -0.85 21.05
C VAL A 119 -1.40 -1.30 19.59
N LEU A 120 -0.66 -2.36 19.25
CA LEU A 120 -0.62 -2.97 17.93
C LEU A 120 -1.41 -4.30 17.98
N VAL A 121 -2.52 -4.37 17.24
CA VAL A 121 -3.45 -5.51 17.25
C VAL A 121 -3.36 -6.29 15.96
N GLU A 122 -3.16 -7.61 16.01
CA GLU A 122 -2.98 -8.47 14.85
C GLU A 122 -3.66 -9.84 15.06
N PRO A 123 -4.56 -10.28 14.15
CA PRO A 123 -5.16 -11.60 14.23
C PRO A 123 -4.16 -12.76 14.04
N GLN A 124 -3.08 -12.56 13.30
CA GLN A 124 -2.04 -13.56 13.12
C GLN A 124 -1.21 -13.77 14.40
N PRO A 125 -0.45 -14.89 14.51
CA PRO A 125 0.35 -15.18 15.70
C PRO A 125 1.44 -14.16 16.00
N THR A 126 1.99 -13.52 14.98
CA THR A 126 3.04 -12.49 15.09
C THR A 126 2.86 -11.39 14.05
N PRO A 127 3.45 -10.19 14.25
CA PRO A 127 3.58 -9.20 13.20
C PRO A 127 4.29 -9.77 11.98
N LEU A 128 3.92 -9.34 10.78
CA LEU A 128 4.53 -9.72 9.50
C LEU A 128 4.52 -11.24 9.21
N ALA A 129 3.76 -12.04 9.94
CA ALA A 129 3.75 -13.51 9.81
C ALA A 129 3.45 -13.98 8.38
N SER A 130 2.55 -13.31 7.68
CA SER A 130 2.18 -13.65 6.30
C SER A 130 3.27 -13.37 5.26
N VAL A 131 4.26 -12.54 5.58
CA VAL A 131 5.31 -12.11 4.64
C VAL A 131 6.68 -12.65 5.02
N LEU A 132 7.03 -12.65 6.31
CA LEU A 132 8.35 -13.03 6.81
C LEU A 132 8.34 -14.30 7.67
N GLY A 133 7.16 -14.89 7.89
CA GLY A 133 6.99 -16.05 8.76
C GLY A 133 7.05 -15.71 10.25
N GLU A 134 6.64 -16.68 11.08
CA GLU A 134 6.50 -16.47 12.54
C GLU A 134 7.85 -16.22 13.23
N THR A 135 8.92 -16.89 12.82
CA THR A 135 10.25 -16.74 13.45
C THR A 135 10.75 -15.31 13.38
N ILE A 136 10.66 -14.67 12.22
CA ILE A 136 11.02 -13.25 12.07
C ILE A 136 9.98 -12.36 12.76
N GLY A 137 8.69 -12.71 12.67
CA GLY A 137 7.62 -12.01 13.37
C GLY A 137 7.81 -11.95 14.88
N GLU A 138 8.37 -12.99 15.51
CA GLU A 138 8.74 -12.97 16.93
C GLU A 138 9.87 -11.97 17.24
N LEU A 139 10.85 -11.80 16.33
CA LEU A 139 11.89 -10.78 16.47
C LEU A 139 11.28 -9.38 16.40
N VAL A 140 10.38 -9.14 15.44
CA VAL A 140 9.64 -7.88 15.31
C VAL A 140 8.78 -7.61 16.54
N THR A 141 8.11 -8.64 17.10
CA THR A 141 7.36 -8.52 18.36
C THR A 141 8.25 -8.06 19.51
N ARG A 142 9.45 -8.65 19.64
CA ARG A 142 10.42 -8.27 20.69
C ARG A 142 10.91 -6.84 20.49
N LEU A 143 11.17 -6.43 19.25
CA LEU A 143 11.57 -5.06 18.92
C LEU A 143 10.50 -4.06 19.38
N HIS A 144 9.26 -4.24 18.96
CA HIS A 144 8.16 -3.34 19.32
C HIS A 144 7.91 -3.27 20.82
N ARG A 145 7.96 -4.42 21.52
CA ARG A 145 7.79 -4.46 22.98
C ARG A 145 8.93 -3.78 23.72
N ALA A 146 10.16 -3.89 23.25
CA ALA A 146 11.32 -3.19 23.83
C ALA A 146 11.17 -1.66 23.72
N GLU A 147 10.51 -1.18 22.69
CA GLU A 147 10.18 0.23 22.46
C GLU A 147 8.88 0.68 23.14
N GLY A 148 8.26 -0.19 23.94
CA GLY A 148 7.08 0.14 24.74
C GLY A 148 5.75 0.06 24.01
N VAL A 149 5.66 -0.65 22.87
CA VAL A 149 4.40 -0.97 22.20
C VAL A 149 3.75 -2.18 22.89
N ASP A 150 2.46 -2.09 23.19
CA ASP A 150 1.64 -3.24 23.61
C ASP A 150 1.25 -4.05 22.36
N VAL A 151 1.96 -5.15 22.10
CA VAL A 151 1.72 -6.01 20.93
C VAL A 151 0.77 -7.13 21.31
N ARG A 152 -0.41 -7.16 20.69
CA ARG A 152 -1.49 -8.11 20.87
C ARG A 152 -1.75 -8.89 19.60
N CYS A 153 -1.15 -10.06 19.50
CA CYS A 153 -1.34 -10.99 18.37
C CYS A 153 -2.33 -12.10 18.75
N GLY A 154 -2.88 -12.78 17.74
CA GLY A 154 -3.90 -13.83 17.90
C GLY A 154 -5.30 -13.31 18.22
N VAL A 155 -5.52 -12.00 18.11
CA VAL A 155 -6.80 -11.35 18.39
C VAL A 155 -7.09 -10.25 17.39
N GLY A 156 -8.34 -10.16 16.95
CA GLY A 156 -8.80 -9.07 16.06
C GLY A 156 -9.60 -8.02 16.83
N VAL A 157 -9.94 -6.93 16.15
CA VAL A 157 -10.86 -5.90 16.65
C VAL A 157 -12.29 -6.31 16.31
N SER A 158 -13.18 -6.29 17.31
CA SER A 158 -14.61 -6.56 17.14
C SER A 158 -15.45 -5.29 16.99
N GLU A 159 -15.08 -4.21 17.68
CA GLU A 159 -15.84 -2.98 17.68
C GLU A 159 -14.96 -1.75 17.90
N VAL A 160 -15.36 -0.63 17.28
CA VAL A 160 -14.83 0.70 17.57
C VAL A 160 -16.00 1.61 17.94
N SER A 161 -15.90 2.38 19.02
CA SER A 161 -16.98 3.21 19.50
C SER A 161 -16.50 4.57 20.00
N GLY A 162 -17.46 5.53 20.07
CA GLY A 162 -17.24 6.89 20.54
C GLY A 162 -18.37 7.83 20.17
N GLU A 163 -18.32 9.07 20.66
CA GLU A 163 -19.27 10.12 20.34
C GLU A 163 -18.59 11.17 19.44
N GLY A 164 -18.88 11.14 18.13
CA GLY A 164 -18.29 12.02 17.12
C GLY A 164 -16.80 11.76 16.86
N ARG A 165 -16.10 11.11 17.79
CA ARG A 165 -14.69 10.75 17.72
C ARG A 165 -14.48 9.38 18.38
N VAL A 166 -13.47 8.65 17.93
CA VAL A 166 -13.10 7.39 18.56
C VAL A 166 -12.69 7.60 20.01
N GLN A 167 -13.20 6.73 20.90
CA GLN A 167 -12.90 6.73 22.32
C GLN A 167 -12.50 5.34 22.83
N LYS A 168 -12.96 4.29 22.15
CA LYS A 168 -12.74 2.92 22.59
C LYS A 168 -12.64 1.95 21.41
N VAL A 169 -11.79 0.94 21.57
CA VAL A 169 -11.66 -0.23 20.69
C VAL A 169 -11.89 -1.47 21.53
N THR A 170 -12.79 -2.35 21.11
CA THR A 170 -13.05 -3.65 21.75
C THR A 170 -12.43 -4.75 20.89
N LEU A 171 -11.64 -5.61 21.52
CA LEU A 171 -11.04 -6.77 20.88
C LEU A 171 -11.99 -7.97 20.85
N GLY A 172 -11.69 -8.97 20.03
CA GLY A 172 -12.49 -10.18 19.90
C GLY A 172 -12.57 -11.05 21.16
N ASP A 173 -11.65 -10.87 22.10
CA ASP A 173 -11.62 -11.53 23.42
C ASP A 173 -12.39 -10.74 24.50
N GLY A 174 -13.02 -9.63 24.13
CA GLY A 174 -13.76 -8.75 25.02
C GLY A 174 -12.91 -7.70 25.73
N THR A 175 -11.60 -7.64 25.49
CA THR A 175 -10.74 -6.59 26.05
C THR A 175 -11.12 -5.23 25.48
N GLU A 176 -11.30 -4.23 26.33
CA GLU A 176 -11.56 -2.85 25.96
C GLU A 176 -10.27 -2.01 26.06
N LEU A 177 -10.00 -1.24 25.04
CA LEU A 177 -8.86 -0.32 24.93
C LEU A 177 -9.38 1.10 24.73
N ASP A 178 -8.97 2.03 25.56
CA ASP A 178 -9.21 3.45 25.28
C ASP A 178 -8.33 3.89 24.11
N ALA A 179 -8.87 4.69 23.19
CA ALA A 179 -8.16 5.18 22.03
C ALA A 179 -8.58 6.59 21.62
N ASP A 180 -7.61 7.44 21.40
CA ASP A 180 -7.81 8.79 20.83
C ASP A 180 -7.61 8.76 19.30
N LEU A 181 -6.91 7.72 18.80
CA LEU A 181 -6.55 7.52 17.41
C LEU A 181 -6.58 6.04 17.06
N VAL A 182 -7.15 5.70 15.91
CA VAL A 182 -7.12 4.35 15.32
C VAL A 182 -6.55 4.43 13.92
N LEU A 183 -5.53 3.61 13.63
CA LEU A 183 -5.08 3.36 12.28
C LEU A 183 -5.55 1.98 11.82
N VAL A 184 -6.18 1.91 10.65
CA VAL A 184 -6.58 0.65 10.01
C VAL A 184 -5.55 0.30 8.94
N GLY A 185 -4.65 -0.64 9.24
CA GLY A 185 -3.55 -1.10 8.40
C GLY A 185 -3.67 -2.58 8.00
N ILE A 186 -4.84 -2.99 7.53
CA ILE A 186 -5.20 -4.39 7.23
C ILE A 186 -4.97 -4.78 5.75
N GLY A 187 -4.05 -4.11 5.08
CA GLY A 187 -3.76 -4.29 3.66
C GLY A 187 -4.61 -3.42 2.75
N SER A 188 -4.50 -3.70 1.47
CA SER A 188 -5.07 -2.92 0.37
C SER A 188 -5.66 -3.83 -0.70
N HIS A 189 -6.29 -3.24 -1.70
CA HIS A 189 -6.72 -3.91 -2.92
C HIS A 189 -6.36 -3.05 -4.14
N PRO A 190 -6.16 -3.65 -5.31
CA PRO A 190 -5.85 -2.92 -6.54
C PRO A 190 -6.92 -1.89 -6.89
N ALA A 191 -6.48 -0.69 -7.29
CA ALA A 191 -7.36 0.41 -7.68
C ALA A 191 -7.90 0.20 -9.11
N THR A 192 -8.73 -0.80 -9.30
CA THR A 192 -9.26 -1.25 -10.61
C THR A 192 -10.72 -0.91 -10.87
N GLY A 193 -11.48 -0.41 -9.89
CA GLY A 193 -12.93 -0.17 -10.02
C GLY A 193 -13.33 0.75 -11.18
N TRP A 194 -12.45 1.66 -11.60
CA TRP A 194 -12.70 2.54 -12.75
C TRP A 194 -12.56 1.83 -14.11
N LEU A 195 -12.08 0.57 -14.12
CA LEU A 195 -11.96 -0.28 -15.32
C LEU A 195 -13.22 -1.11 -15.57
N ASP A 196 -14.22 -1.04 -14.71
CA ASP A 196 -15.45 -1.80 -14.88
C ASP A 196 -16.11 -1.52 -16.24
N GLY A 197 -16.43 -2.59 -16.98
CA GLY A 197 -17.03 -2.49 -18.31
C GLY A 197 -16.05 -2.15 -19.44
N SER A 198 -14.76 -1.95 -19.19
CA SER A 198 -13.76 -1.64 -20.22
C SER A 198 -13.34 -2.83 -21.09
N GLY A 199 -13.62 -4.06 -20.64
CA GLY A 199 -13.12 -5.29 -21.26
C GLY A 199 -11.68 -5.66 -20.90
N ILE A 200 -11.01 -4.86 -20.06
CA ILE A 200 -9.69 -5.19 -19.50
C ILE A 200 -9.86 -6.29 -18.45
N GLU A 201 -9.07 -7.36 -18.56
CA GLU A 201 -9.10 -8.45 -17.60
C GLU A 201 -8.50 -8.03 -16.26
N VAL A 202 -9.25 -8.27 -15.18
CA VAL A 202 -8.87 -7.96 -13.81
C VAL A 202 -9.06 -9.19 -12.93
N ASP A 203 -7.97 -9.62 -12.28
CA ASP A 203 -7.96 -10.63 -11.22
C ASP A 203 -6.84 -10.29 -10.24
N ASN A 204 -7.15 -10.02 -9.00
CA ASN A 204 -6.18 -9.50 -8.01
C ASN A 204 -5.21 -8.44 -8.61
N GLY A 205 -5.75 -7.52 -9.42
CA GLY A 205 -5.02 -6.52 -10.21
C GLY A 205 -5.30 -6.65 -11.71
N VAL A 206 -4.75 -5.74 -12.49
CA VAL A 206 -4.84 -5.78 -13.96
C VAL A 206 -3.96 -6.92 -14.46
N VAL A 207 -4.56 -7.89 -15.15
CA VAL A 207 -3.85 -9.05 -15.69
C VAL A 207 -2.97 -8.63 -16.87
N CYS A 208 -1.67 -8.93 -16.78
CA CYS A 208 -0.68 -8.59 -17.79
C CYS A 208 0.15 -9.79 -18.21
N ASP A 209 0.71 -9.71 -19.40
CA ASP A 209 1.78 -10.61 -19.84
C ASP A 209 3.13 -10.26 -19.14
N GLU A 210 4.21 -10.92 -19.56
CA GLU A 210 5.57 -10.78 -19.00
C GLU A 210 6.26 -9.42 -19.28
N VAL A 211 5.62 -8.54 -20.05
CA VAL A 211 6.10 -7.18 -20.35
C VAL A 211 5.08 -6.11 -20.04
N GLY A 212 3.97 -6.46 -19.38
CA GLY A 212 2.97 -5.50 -18.92
C GLY A 212 1.83 -5.21 -19.89
N ARG A 213 1.66 -5.97 -21.00
CA ARG A 213 0.51 -5.84 -21.88
C ARG A 213 -0.73 -6.42 -21.20
N THR A 214 -1.82 -5.68 -21.24
CA THR A 214 -3.12 -6.15 -20.76
C THR A 214 -3.87 -6.96 -21.84
N SER A 215 -5.06 -7.43 -21.53
CA SER A 215 -5.97 -8.08 -22.51
C SER A 215 -6.47 -7.12 -23.59
N ALA A 216 -6.40 -5.79 -23.39
CA ALA A 216 -6.83 -4.79 -24.34
C ALA A 216 -5.62 -4.25 -25.14
N PRO A 217 -5.71 -4.15 -26.49
CA PRO A 217 -4.67 -3.56 -27.31
C PRO A 217 -4.36 -2.12 -26.89
N HIS A 218 -3.09 -1.75 -26.91
CA HIS A 218 -2.61 -0.39 -26.56
C HIS A 218 -2.87 0.00 -25.09
N VAL A 219 -3.10 -0.99 -24.22
CA VAL A 219 -3.26 -0.78 -22.79
C VAL A 219 -2.28 -1.65 -22.03
N TRP A 220 -1.56 -1.03 -21.12
CA TRP A 220 -0.48 -1.60 -20.33
C TRP A 220 -0.74 -1.33 -18.85
N ALA A 221 -0.12 -2.10 -17.95
CA ALA A 221 -0.18 -1.78 -16.52
C ALA A 221 1.13 -2.07 -15.80
N ILE A 222 1.47 -1.23 -14.81
CA ILE A 222 2.66 -1.35 -13.94
C ILE A 222 2.35 -1.04 -12.49
N GLY A 223 3.26 -1.41 -11.62
CA GLY A 223 3.20 -1.13 -10.18
C GLY A 223 2.21 -2.01 -9.44
N ASP A 224 1.82 -1.56 -8.27
CA ASP A 224 1.03 -2.34 -7.32
C ASP A 224 -0.35 -2.77 -7.86
N VAL A 225 -0.88 -2.08 -8.87
CA VAL A 225 -2.16 -2.42 -9.52
C VAL A 225 -2.05 -3.58 -10.50
N ALA A 226 -0.84 -3.88 -10.98
CA ALA A 226 -0.61 -4.81 -12.07
C ALA A 226 -0.21 -6.21 -11.58
N SER A 227 -0.85 -7.23 -12.14
CA SER A 227 -0.50 -8.65 -11.96
C SER A 227 0.18 -9.14 -13.22
N TRP A 228 1.50 -9.30 -13.16
CA TRP A 228 2.31 -9.71 -14.31
C TRP A 228 2.51 -11.22 -14.33
N ARG A 229 2.59 -11.77 -15.54
CA ARG A 229 2.99 -13.16 -15.72
C ARG A 229 4.48 -13.32 -15.40
N ASP A 230 4.80 -14.25 -14.51
CA ASP A 230 6.17 -14.60 -14.19
C ASP A 230 6.80 -15.55 -15.23
N THR A 231 8.07 -15.87 -15.05
CA THR A 231 8.82 -16.78 -15.97
C THR A 231 8.41 -18.24 -15.88
N VAL A 232 7.63 -18.64 -14.87
CA VAL A 232 7.11 -20.01 -14.69
C VAL A 232 5.64 -20.12 -15.05
N GLY A 233 5.01 -19.01 -15.50
CA GLY A 233 3.64 -18.95 -16.02
C GLY A 233 2.58 -18.63 -14.98
N GLY A 234 2.95 -18.25 -13.75
CA GLY A 234 2.08 -17.75 -12.71
C GLY A 234 1.73 -16.27 -12.90
N GLN A 235 0.66 -15.81 -12.27
CA GLN A 235 0.33 -14.39 -12.15
C GLN A 235 0.80 -13.88 -10.79
N VAL A 236 1.71 -12.89 -10.80
CA VAL A 236 2.33 -12.34 -9.59
C VAL A 236 2.09 -10.84 -9.53
N ARG A 237 1.65 -10.36 -8.38
CA ARG A 237 1.48 -8.94 -8.08
C ARG A 237 2.39 -8.55 -6.92
N VAL A 238 3.37 -7.71 -7.21
CA VAL A 238 4.41 -7.29 -6.26
C VAL A 238 4.16 -5.85 -5.83
N GLU A 239 3.93 -5.64 -4.53
CA GLU A 239 3.67 -4.33 -3.92
C GLU A 239 4.95 -3.69 -3.38
N HIS A 240 6.01 -3.66 -4.20
CA HIS A 240 7.31 -3.11 -3.79
C HIS A 240 7.66 -1.87 -4.60
N TRP A 241 8.15 -0.84 -3.93
CA TRP A 241 8.50 0.43 -4.58
C TRP A 241 9.52 0.26 -5.72
N SER A 242 10.50 -0.62 -5.56
CA SER A 242 11.52 -0.92 -6.57
C SER A 242 10.96 -1.60 -7.81
N ASN A 243 9.90 -2.41 -7.66
CA ASN A 243 9.30 -3.20 -8.74
C ASN A 243 8.80 -2.35 -9.90
N VAL A 244 8.25 -1.16 -9.62
CA VAL A 244 7.73 -0.25 -10.66
C VAL A 244 8.81 0.15 -11.65
N ALA A 245 10.03 0.43 -11.17
CA ALA A 245 11.15 0.80 -12.03
C ALA A 245 11.62 -0.36 -12.91
N ASP A 246 11.61 -1.59 -12.38
CA ASP A 246 11.98 -2.78 -13.15
C ASP A 246 10.93 -3.10 -14.21
N GLN A 247 9.65 -3.03 -13.86
CA GLN A 247 8.55 -3.16 -14.80
C GLN A 247 8.59 -2.09 -15.91
N ALA A 248 8.87 -0.83 -15.57
CA ALA A 248 8.99 0.23 -16.57
C ALA A 248 10.12 -0.01 -17.58
N ARG A 249 11.26 -0.61 -17.13
CA ARG A 249 12.38 -0.97 -18.01
C ARG A 249 12.02 -2.05 -19.03
N ALA A 250 11.07 -2.93 -18.71
CA ALA A 250 10.56 -3.94 -19.64
C ALA A 250 9.41 -3.39 -20.50
N LEU A 251 8.46 -2.68 -19.87
CA LEU A 251 7.26 -2.18 -20.54
C LEU A 251 7.58 -1.13 -21.61
N VAL A 252 8.38 -0.10 -21.28
CA VAL A 252 8.59 1.04 -22.18
C VAL A 252 9.21 0.63 -23.52
N PRO A 253 10.32 -0.14 -23.58
CA PRO A 253 10.85 -0.61 -24.87
C PRO A 253 9.85 -1.48 -25.63
N SER A 254 9.12 -2.37 -24.93
CA SER A 254 8.11 -3.22 -25.57
C SER A 254 6.94 -2.41 -26.15
N MET A 255 6.49 -1.36 -25.45
CA MET A 255 5.48 -0.42 -25.92
C MET A 255 5.94 0.34 -27.18
N LEU A 256 7.25 0.58 -27.29
CA LEU A 256 7.87 1.20 -28.45
C LEU A 256 8.22 0.20 -29.59
N GLY A 257 7.75 -1.04 -29.50
CA GLY A 257 7.94 -2.06 -30.53
C GLY A 257 9.33 -2.70 -30.55
N GLN A 258 10.10 -2.57 -29.47
CA GLN A 258 11.41 -3.22 -29.33
C GLN A 258 11.25 -4.61 -28.71
N ASP A 259 12.07 -5.57 -29.16
CA ASP A 259 12.15 -6.87 -28.51
C ASP A 259 12.87 -6.73 -27.16
N VAL A 260 12.17 -7.10 -26.09
CA VAL A 260 12.73 -7.10 -24.73
C VAL A 260 12.79 -8.53 -24.23
N PRO A 261 13.96 -9.01 -23.80
CA PRO A 261 14.04 -10.31 -23.14
C PRO A 261 13.25 -10.28 -21.83
N ALA A 262 12.58 -11.39 -21.51
CA ALA A 262 11.93 -11.53 -20.21
C ALA A 262 12.96 -11.27 -19.09
N THR A 263 12.69 -10.29 -18.25
CA THR A 263 13.58 -9.91 -17.16
C THR A 263 13.17 -10.67 -15.91
N VAL A 264 14.08 -11.41 -15.33
CA VAL A 264 13.89 -11.97 -13.98
C VAL A 264 14.21 -10.85 -12.99
N SER A 265 13.19 -10.24 -12.40
CA SER A 265 13.39 -9.32 -11.27
C SER A 265 13.38 -10.14 -9.98
N VAL A 266 14.35 -9.92 -9.12
CA VAL A 266 14.33 -10.45 -7.76
C VAL A 266 13.63 -9.42 -6.89
N PRO A 267 12.48 -9.75 -6.29
CA PRO A 267 11.77 -8.80 -5.44
C PRO A 267 12.64 -8.28 -4.32
N TYR A 268 12.61 -6.98 -4.09
CA TYR A 268 13.32 -6.33 -3.00
C TYR A 268 12.42 -5.33 -2.32
N PHE A 269 12.35 -5.41 -1.00
CA PHE A 269 11.69 -4.41 -0.18
C PHE A 269 12.47 -4.14 1.11
N TRP A 270 12.12 -3.06 1.77
CA TRP A 270 12.65 -2.70 3.08
C TRP A 270 11.55 -2.11 3.96
N SER A 271 11.80 -2.14 5.26
CA SER A 271 11.01 -1.43 6.26
C SER A 271 11.94 -0.83 7.30
N ASP A 272 11.72 0.44 7.60
CA ASP A 272 12.47 1.17 8.63
C ASP A 272 11.60 1.30 9.88
N GLN A 273 11.99 0.64 10.96
CA GLN A 273 11.26 0.63 12.23
C GLN A 273 12.23 1.00 13.35
N TYR A 274 11.99 2.16 14.00
CA TYR A 274 12.92 2.75 14.96
C TYR A 274 14.29 3.04 14.31
N ASP A 275 15.37 2.45 14.83
CA ASP A 275 16.72 2.48 14.26
C ASP A 275 17.10 1.18 13.51
N VAL A 276 16.14 0.27 13.33
CA VAL A 276 16.31 -1.00 12.65
C VAL A 276 15.79 -0.91 11.21
N LYS A 277 16.62 -1.34 10.26
CA LYS A 277 16.24 -1.54 8.86
C LYS A 277 16.06 -3.04 8.59
N ILE A 278 14.84 -3.44 8.28
CA ILE A 278 14.52 -4.77 7.77
C ILE A 278 14.67 -4.73 6.25
N GLN A 279 15.41 -5.66 5.67
CA GLN A 279 15.57 -5.78 4.23
C GLN A 279 15.29 -7.22 3.82
N CYS A 280 14.54 -7.39 2.73
CA CYS A 280 14.27 -8.69 2.15
C CYS A 280 14.57 -8.69 0.67
N LEU A 281 15.29 -9.69 0.21
CA LEU A 281 15.58 -9.95 -1.19
C LEU A 281 15.03 -11.34 -1.54
N GLY A 282 14.17 -11.40 -2.54
CA GLY A 282 13.43 -12.61 -2.91
C GLY A 282 12.05 -12.68 -2.25
N GLU A 283 11.44 -13.84 -2.33
CA GLU A 283 10.11 -14.14 -1.77
C GLU A 283 10.24 -15.25 -0.74
N PRO A 284 10.24 -14.92 0.57
CA PRO A 284 10.30 -15.96 1.61
C PRO A 284 9.04 -16.83 1.59
N GLU A 285 9.24 -18.13 1.70
CA GLU A 285 8.14 -19.09 1.81
C GLU A 285 8.05 -19.65 3.24
N ALA A 286 6.83 -20.08 3.63
CA ALA A 286 6.59 -20.66 4.97
C ALA A 286 7.42 -21.95 5.23
N THR A 287 7.92 -22.58 4.16
CA THR A 287 8.76 -23.79 4.20
C THR A 287 10.25 -23.49 4.35
N ASP A 288 10.65 -22.22 4.22
CA ASP A 288 12.04 -21.82 4.30
C ASP A 288 12.63 -22.06 5.71
N THR A 289 13.87 -22.46 5.76
CA THR A 289 14.60 -22.60 7.02
C THR A 289 15.19 -21.25 7.42
N VAL A 290 14.77 -20.74 8.58
CA VAL A 290 15.28 -19.48 9.12
C VAL A 290 16.47 -19.76 10.04
N HIS A 291 17.61 -19.14 9.78
CA HIS A 291 18.77 -19.13 10.64
C HIS A 291 18.89 -17.76 11.31
N VAL A 292 18.86 -17.73 12.64
CA VAL A 292 18.93 -16.50 13.46
C VAL A 292 20.24 -16.44 14.22
#